data_2cded7c8c9685093bebd246f9514a250
#
_entry.id   2cded7c8c9685093bebd246f9514a250
#
_cell.length_a   1.000
_cell.length_b   1.000
_cell.length_c   1.000
_cell.angle_alpha   90.00
_cell.angle_beta   90.00
_cell.angle_gamma   90.00
#
_symmetry.space_group_name_H-M   'P 1'
#
loop_
_entity.id
_entity.type
_entity.pdbx_description
1 polymer ?
#
loop_
_entity_poly.entity_id
_entity_poly.type
_entity_poly.pdbx_seq_one_letter_code
_entity_poly.pdbx_strand_id
1 'polypeptide(L)'
;MRLLFSAAFILTTLVAEWPAFRANAAAAQAPGAATAIAIPRAADGKPDLSGIWQVMNTAAWDIQDHSAQKGVPGGQGVVEGNELPYQPWALAKKKENYEQRATLDPEAKCYLPGVPRLTYMPFPFQIIQKPNEVTLLYEYVHTVRYIFTTGKPHPPGPIDWWLGDSRGHWEGNTLVVDVMHFNDKTWFDRAGNFHSDALHLTERYALTDADHITYTVTVEDPKVFTRPWNMSMILYRHKEKNFQLLDYECYGFDFEKLYPFPEVSTAK
;
A
#
# COMPACT_ATOMS: atom_id res chain seq x y z
N MET A 1 16.58 -43.27 -102.67
CA MET A 1 16.64 -44.53 -101.92
C MET A 1 17.30 -44.27 -100.57
N ARG A 2 16.54 -43.91 -99.53
CA ARG A 2 16.92 -43.83 -98.14
C ARG A 2 15.67 -44.04 -97.27
N LEU A 3 15.67 -45.14 -96.56
CA LEU A 3 14.66 -45.54 -95.63
C LEU A 3 14.77 -44.70 -94.34
N LEU A 4 13.66 -44.13 -93.91
CA LEU A 4 13.54 -43.47 -92.64
C LEU A 4 12.72 -44.38 -91.72
N PHE A 5 13.36 -44.90 -90.67
CA PHE A 5 12.71 -45.58 -89.57
C PHE A 5 12.21 -44.54 -88.55
N SER A 6 10.90 -44.50 -88.32
CA SER A 6 10.31 -43.73 -87.20
C SER A 6 10.17 -44.66 -86.03
N ALA A 7 10.88 -44.33 -84.95
CA ALA A 7 10.69 -44.95 -83.64
C ALA A 7 9.68 -44.17 -82.86
N ALA A 8 8.56 -44.79 -82.55
CA ALA A 8 7.57 -44.23 -81.64
C ALA A 8 7.98 -44.49 -80.19
N PHE A 9 8.23 -43.42 -79.43
CA PHE A 9 8.42 -43.47 -77.98
C PHE A 9 7.05 -43.40 -77.31
N ILE A 10 6.67 -44.46 -76.61
CA ILE A 10 5.51 -44.47 -75.70
C ILE A 10 5.95 -43.93 -74.38
N LEU A 11 5.45 -42.75 -74.02
CA LEU A 11 5.70 -42.11 -72.75
C LEU A 11 4.60 -42.56 -71.76
N THR A 12 4.91 -43.49 -70.83
CA THR A 12 4.04 -43.87 -69.74
C THR A 12 4.20 -42.86 -68.61
N THR A 13 3.18 -42.03 -68.41
CA THR A 13 3.10 -41.13 -67.24
C THR A 13 2.64 -41.91 -66.02
N LEU A 14 3.56 -42.12 -65.05
CA LEU A 14 3.24 -42.56 -63.75
C LEU A 14 2.63 -41.36 -62.96
N VAL A 15 1.33 -41.43 -62.72
CA VAL A 15 0.65 -40.51 -61.83
C VAL A 15 0.88 -41.04 -60.41
N ALA A 16 1.80 -40.38 -59.67
CA ALA A 16 1.96 -40.64 -58.25
C ALA A 16 0.82 -39.95 -57.47
N GLU A 17 -0.09 -40.73 -56.90
CA GLU A 17 -1.09 -40.23 -55.96
C GLU A 17 -0.40 -39.88 -54.63
N TRP A 18 -0.31 -38.58 -54.33
CA TRP A 18 0.05 -38.11 -53.04
C TRP A 18 -1.17 -38.17 -52.09
N PRO A 19 -1.03 -38.75 -50.88
CA PRO A 19 -2.12 -38.73 -49.91
C PRO A 19 -2.36 -37.29 -49.49
N ALA A 20 -3.60 -36.81 -49.65
CA ALA A 20 -4.06 -35.52 -49.18
C ALA A 20 -3.95 -35.48 -47.63
N PHE A 21 -2.98 -34.77 -47.12
CA PHE A 21 -2.94 -34.39 -45.70
C PHE A 21 -4.15 -33.52 -45.44
N ARG A 22 -5.19 -34.09 -44.80
CA ARG A 22 -6.26 -33.31 -44.18
C ARG A 22 -5.66 -32.57 -42.99
N ALA A 23 -5.36 -31.29 -43.17
CA ALA A 23 -5.08 -30.39 -42.07
C ALA A 23 -6.37 -30.32 -41.20
N ASN A 24 -6.36 -30.98 -40.05
CA ASN A 24 -7.31 -30.68 -39.00
C ASN A 24 -7.03 -29.23 -38.58
N ALA A 25 -7.85 -28.30 -39.07
CA ALA A 25 -7.94 -26.98 -38.48
C ALA A 25 -8.47 -27.14 -37.07
N ALA A 26 -7.57 -27.25 -36.09
CA ALA A 26 -7.92 -27.04 -34.71
C ALA A 26 -8.53 -25.62 -34.61
N ALA A 27 -9.83 -25.56 -34.35
CA ALA A 27 -10.50 -24.30 -34.08
C ALA A 27 -9.74 -23.64 -32.91
N ALA A 28 -9.02 -22.55 -33.21
CA ALA A 28 -8.44 -21.72 -32.18
C ALA A 28 -9.58 -21.26 -31.28
N GLN A 29 -9.64 -21.81 -30.07
CA GLN A 29 -10.54 -21.31 -29.04
C GLN A 29 -10.20 -19.84 -28.85
N ALA A 30 -11.17 -18.96 -29.09
CA ALA A 30 -11.06 -17.56 -28.75
C ALA A 30 -10.64 -17.46 -27.29
N PRO A 31 -9.69 -16.59 -26.92
CA PRO A 31 -9.32 -16.41 -25.52
C PRO A 31 -10.60 -16.13 -24.75
N GLY A 32 -10.94 -17.03 -23.79
CA GLY A 32 -12.11 -16.88 -22.96
C GLY A 32 -12.11 -15.48 -22.38
N ALA A 33 -13.23 -14.77 -22.49
CA ALA A 33 -13.38 -13.45 -21.89
C ALA A 33 -12.96 -13.60 -20.42
N ALA A 34 -11.91 -12.86 -20.01
CA ALA A 34 -11.48 -12.83 -18.62
C ALA A 34 -12.70 -12.50 -17.77
N THR A 35 -13.12 -13.42 -16.91
CA THR A 35 -14.26 -13.21 -16.02
C THR A 35 -13.93 -11.98 -15.20
N ALA A 36 -14.70 -10.91 -15.37
CA ALA A 36 -14.51 -9.69 -14.60
C ALA A 36 -14.54 -10.04 -13.11
N ILE A 37 -13.48 -9.71 -12.37
CA ILE A 37 -13.39 -9.95 -10.93
C ILE A 37 -14.55 -9.20 -10.27
N ALA A 38 -15.44 -9.94 -9.59
CA ALA A 38 -16.57 -9.33 -8.92
C ALA A 38 -16.10 -8.59 -7.66
N ILE A 39 -16.22 -7.27 -7.68
CA ILE A 39 -15.94 -6.42 -6.52
C ILE A 39 -17.14 -6.47 -5.56
N PRO A 40 -16.95 -6.86 -4.29
CA PRO A 40 -18.01 -6.80 -3.27
C PRO A 40 -18.57 -5.39 -3.13
N ARG A 41 -19.90 -5.29 -2.90
CA ARG A 41 -20.60 -4.02 -2.79
C ARG A 41 -21.31 -3.89 -1.44
N ALA A 42 -21.19 -2.71 -0.84
CA ALA A 42 -21.98 -2.30 0.30
C ALA A 42 -23.44 -2.00 -0.12
N ALA A 43 -24.33 -1.81 0.85
CA ALA A 43 -25.76 -1.57 0.59
C ALA A 43 -26.04 -0.34 -0.26
N ASP A 44 -25.15 0.64 -0.26
CA ASP A 44 -25.23 1.87 -1.06
C ASP A 44 -24.64 1.70 -2.49
N GLY A 45 -24.24 0.49 -2.86
CA GLY A 45 -23.69 0.14 -4.18
C GLY A 45 -22.21 0.48 -4.37
N LYS A 46 -21.56 1.10 -3.40
CA LYS A 46 -20.11 1.38 -3.41
C LYS A 46 -19.32 0.11 -3.10
N PRO A 47 -18.03 0.02 -3.49
CA PRO A 47 -17.18 -1.09 -3.07
C PRO A 47 -17.21 -1.26 -1.56
N ASP A 48 -17.31 -2.50 -1.08
CA ASP A 48 -17.31 -2.81 0.35
C ASP A 48 -15.87 -3.02 0.85
N LEU A 49 -15.32 -1.98 1.45
CA LEU A 49 -13.99 -2.02 2.08
C LEU A 49 -14.01 -2.61 3.50
N SER A 50 -15.20 -2.90 4.07
CA SER A 50 -15.31 -3.38 5.44
C SER A 50 -14.54 -4.67 5.65
N GLY A 51 -13.87 -4.79 6.78
CA GLY A 51 -13.08 -5.98 7.14
C GLY A 51 -11.80 -5.61 7.87
N ILE A 52 -11.00 -6.62 8.19
CA ILE A 52 -9.70 -6.44 8.85
C ILE A 52 -8.61 -6.61 7.79
N TRP A 53 -7.70 -5.67 7.76
CA TRP A 53 -6.67 -5.54 6.74
C TRP A 53 -5.28 -5.38 7.35
N GLN A 54 -4.26 -5.81 6.63
CA GLN A 54 -2.86 -5.65 7.01
C GLN A 54 -1.97 -5.56 5.78
N VAL A 55 -0.86 -4.83 5.89
CA VAL A 55 0.22 -4.86 4.89
C VAL A 55 1.19 -6.00 5.17
N MET A 56 1.87 -6.47 4.11
CA MET A 56 2.92 -7.49 4.21
C MET A 56 4.23 -6.91 3.64
N ASN A 57 4.72 -5.83 4.25
CA ASN A 57 5.95 -5.14 3.85
C ASN A 57 6.76 -4.66 5.07
N THR A 58 7.88 -4.01 4.82
CA THR A 58 8.79 -3.47 5.85
C THR A 58 8.84 -1.95 5.86
N ALA A 59 7.87 -1.27 5.24
CA ALA A 59 7.83 0.18 5.08
C ALA A 59 7.84 0.95 6.42
N ALA A 60 7.36 0.34 7.51
CA ALA A 60 7.47 0.94 8.84
C ALA A 60 8.93 1.12 9.30
N TRP A 61 9.87 0.33 8.75
CA TRP A 61 11.29 0.47 9.01
C TRP A 61 11.95 1.51 8.10
N ASP A 62 11.69 1.42 6.80
CA ASP A 62 12.09 2.40 5.79
C ASP A 62 11.12 2.29 4.61
N ILE A 63 10.58 3.42 4.16
CA ILE A 63 9.70 3.47 2.98
C ILE A 63 10.47 3.30 1.66
N GLN A 64 11.80 3.40 1.68
CA GLN A 64 12.69 3.11 0.56
C GLN A 64 13.27 1.68 0.65
N ASP A 65 13.87 1.19 -0.44
CA ASP A 65 14.58 -0.09 -0.44
C ASP A 65 15.71 -0.08 0.59
N HIS A 66 15.78 -1.12 1.42
CA HIS A 66 16.77 -1.19 2.47
C HIS A 66 17.26 -2.61 2.73
N SER A 67 18.56 -2.72 3.02
CA SER A 67 19.18 -3.99 3.38
C SER A 67 18.91 -4.35 4.83
N ALA A 68 18.92 -5.66 5.13
CA ALA A 68 18.85 -6.13 6.50
C ALA A 68 20.02 -5.63 7.34
N GLN A 69 19.74 -5.17 8.55
CA GLN A 69 20.72 -4.75 9.55
C GLN A 69 20.33 -5.32 10.90
N LYS A 70 21.20 -5.20 11.91
CA LYS A 70 20.87 -5.68 13.26
C LYS A 70 19.58 -5.00 13.77
N GLY A 71 18.55 -5.82 13.98
CA GLY A 71 17.24 -5.36 14.46
C GLY A 71 16.36 -4.69 13.41
N VAL A 72 16.77 -4.63 12.13
CA VAL A 72 16.00 -4.09 11.01
C VAL A 72 15.91 -5.15 9.91
N PRO A 73 14.74 -5.67 9.57
CA PRO A 73 14.58 -6.57 8.44
C PRO A 73 14.90 -5.83 7.14
N GLY A 74 15.47 -6.53 6.17
CA GLY A 74 15.60 -6.00 4.82
C GLY A 74 14.26 -6.04 4.10
N GLY A 75 14.06 -5.13 3.14
CA GLY A 75 12.83 -5.12 2.36
C GLY A 75 12.86 -4.20 1.16
N GLN A 76 11.90 -4.43 0.28
CA GLN A 76 11.60 -3.54 -0.82
C GLN A 76 10.79 -2.36 -0.30
N GLY A 77 11.15 -1.15 -0.73
CA GLY A 77 10.42 0.07 -0.42
C GLY A 77 9.05 0.14 -1.10
N VAL A 78 8.27 1.09 -0.67
CA VAL A 78 6.93 1.38 -1.20
C VAL A 78 6.88 2.68 -2.00
N VAL A 79 7.97 3.44 -2.01
CA VAL A 79 8.11 4.70 -2.76
C VAL A 79 8.30 4.39 -4.25
N GLU A 80 7.46 4.99 -5.09
CA GLU A 80 7.60 4.84 -6.55
C GLU A 80 8.95 5.41 -7.03
N GLY A 81 9.69 4.58 -7.76
CA GLY A 81 11.04 4.92 -8.20
C GLY A 81 12.09 4.97 -7.10
N ASN A 82 11.75 4.60 -5.87
CA ASN A 82 12.63 4.51 -4.70
C ASN A 82 13.42 5.81 -4.40
N GLU A 83 12.89 6.97 -4.80
CA GLU A 83 13.52 8.28 -4.64
C GLU A 83 12.61 9.25 -3.88
N LEU A 84 13.14 9.85 -2.82
CA LEU A 84 12.48 10.92 -2.07
C LEU A 84 13.12 12.27 -2.45
N PRO A 85 12.34 13.20 -3.05
CA PRO A 85 12.86 14.45 -3.59
C PRO A 85 13.05 15.51 -2.50
N TYR A 86 13.87 15.24 -1.50
CA TYR A 86 14.11 16.14 -0.39
C TYR A 86 14.69 17.50 -0.81
N GLN A 87 14.25 18.55 -0.13
CA GLN A 87 14.99 19.81 -0.08
C GLN A 87 16.38 19.57 0.54
N PRO A 88 17.43 20.31 0.11
CA PRO A 88 18.79 20.07 0.63
C PRO A 88 18.89 20.10 2.17
N TRP A 89 18.20 21.03 2.83
CA TRP A 89 18.17 21.14 4.28
C TRP A 89 17.45 19.94 4.95
N ALA A 90 16.39 19.45 4.31
CA ALA A 90 15.57 18.39 4.85
C ALA A 90 16.29 17.03 4.80
N LEU A 91 17.18 16.83 3.83
CA LEU A 91 18.03 15.64 3.79
C LEU A 91 18.97 15.55 5.01
N ALA A 92 19.53 16.69 5.43
CA ALA A 92 20.34 16.75 6.66
C ALA A 92 19.49 16.43 7.90
N LYS A 93 18.25 16.95 7.95
CA LYS A 93 17.31 16.68 9.04
C LYS A 93 16.89 15.20 9.09
N LYS A 94 16.61 14.56 7.93
CA LYS A 94 16.36 13.12 7.87
C LYS A 94 17.51 12.32 8.52
N LYS A 95 18.76 12.68 8.21
CA LYS A 95 19.93 12.01 8.78
C LYS A 95 20.01 12.20 10.30
N GLU A 96 19.81 13.41 10.80
CA GLU A 96 19.73 13.70 12.24
C GLU A 96 18.64 12.87 12.92
N ASN A 97 17.44 12.82 12.33
CA ASN A 97 16.34 12.02 12.83
C ASN A 97 16.71 10.53 12.94
N TYR A 98 17.36 9.99 11.90
CA TYR A 98 17.81 8.59 11.89
C TYR A 98 18.82 8.30 13.01
N GLU A 99 19.80 9.20 13.21
CA GLU A 99 20.81 9.05 14.25
C GLU A 99 20.19 9.09 15.67
N GLN A 100 19.13 9.87 15.85
CA GLN A 100 18.45 10.06 17.12
C GLN A 100 17.09 9.32 17.23
N ARG A 101 16.79 8.39 16.32
CA ARG A 101 15.48 7.73 16.22
C ARG A 101 15.01 7.04 17.50
N ALA A 102 15.93 6.50 18.29
CA ALA A 102 15.60 5.84 19.55
C ALA A 102 14.90 6.78 20.57
N THR A 103 15.09 8.09 20.42
CA THR A 103 14.54 9.10 21.35
C THR A 103 13.62 10.10 20.68
N LEU A 104 13.75 10.33 19.37
CA LEU A 104 12.96 11.34 18.66
C LEU A 104 11.77 10.75 17.89
N ASP A 105 11.85 9.47 17.45
CA ASP A 105 10.71 8.86 16.75
C ASP A 105 9.46 8.90 17.65
N PRO A 106 8.33 9.45 17.18
CA PRO A 106 7.08 9.45 17.93
C PRO A 106 6.63 8.04 18.34
N GLU A 107 6.89 7.03 17.50
CA GLU A 107 6.61 5.62 17.85
C GLU A 107 7.39 5.17 19.11
N ALA A 108 8.66 5.55 19.23
CA ALA A 108 9.46 5.21 20.42
C ALA A 108 8.92 5.83 21.71
N LYS A 109 8.09 6.85 21.61
CA LYS A 109 7.42 7.55 22.73
C LYS A 109 5.98 7.10 22.94
N CYS A 110 5.50 6.11 22.20
CA CYS A 110 4.10 5.70 22.16
C CYS A 110 3.12 6.83 21.75
N TYR A 111 3.58 7.79 20.96
CA TYR A 111 2.73 8.78 20.34
C TYR A 111 2.11 8.22 19.05
N LEU A 112 1.06 8.88 18.57
CA LEU A 112 0.45 8.51 17.30
C LEU A 112 1.49 8.68 16.16
N PRO A 113 1.72 7.65 15.35
CA PRO A 113 2.74 7.69 14.29
C PRO A 113 2.33 8.52 13.07
N GLY A 114 1.07 8.96 13.02
CA GLY A 114 0.52 9.71 11.89
C GLY A 114 0.06 8.83 10.73
N VAL A 115 -0.50 9.47 9.72
CA VAL A 115 -0.79 8.84 8.44
C VAL A 115 0.20 9.39 7.39
N PRO A 116 0.62 8.56 6.42
CA PRO A 116 0.10 7.22 6.13
C PRO A 116 0.73 6.08 6.97
N ARG A 117 1.71 6.37 7.86
CA ARG A 117 2.50 5.37 8.62
C ARG A 117 1.64 4.33 9.33
N LEU A 118 0.54 4.74 9.98
CA LEU A 118 -0.39 3.82 10.65
C LEU A 118 -0.88 2.70 9.73
N THR A 119 -1.08 2.98 8.44
CA THR A 119 -1.62 2.01 7.48
C THR A 119 -0.62 0.90 7.14
N TYR A 120 0.68 1.17 7.22
CA TYR A 120 1.72 0.18 6.92
C TYR A 120 2.59 -0.23 8.13
N MET A 121 2.16 0.09 9.33
CA MET A 121 2.72 -0.55 10.53
C MET A 121 2.39 -2.05 10.52
N PRO A 122 3.21 -2.90 11.17
CA PRO A 122 3.02 -4.36 11.14
C PRO A 122 1.87 -4.83 12.06
N PHE A 123 0.81 -4.05 12.13
CA PHE A 123 -0.39 -4.30 12.92
C PHE A 123 -1.62 -4.27 12.03
N PRO A 124 -2.60 -5.15 12.24
CA PRO A 124 -3.84 -5.11 11.50
C PRO A 124 -4.68 -3.88 11.88
N PHE A 125 -5.61 -3.53 10.99
CA PHE A 125 -6.62 -2.52 11.26
C PHE A 125 -7.95 -2.91 10.63
N GLN A 126 -9.04 -2.48 11.23
CA GLN A 126 -10.39 -2.73 10.74
C GLN A 126 -10.95 -1.50 10.02
N ILE A 127 -11.53 -1.72 8.85
CA ILE A 127 -12.34 -0.74 8.15
C ILE A 127 -13.80 -1.00 8.46
N ILE A 128 -14.52 0.02 8.93
CA ILE A 128 -15.97 0.04 9.12
C ILE A 128 -16.54 1.09 8.20
N GLN A 129 -17.29 0.66 7.19
CA GLN A 129 -17.87 1.53 6.18
C GLN A 129 -19.33 1.84 6.49
N LYS A 130 -19.65 3.13 6.53
CA LYS A 130 -21.02 3.68 6.66
C LYS A 130 -21.30 4.64 5.50
N PRO A 131 -22.55 5.02 5.23
CA PRO A 131 -22.88 5.88 4.08
C PRO A 131 -22.14 7.21 4.01
N ASN A 132 -21.85 7.85 5.14
CA ASN A 132 -21.25 9.18 5.24
C ASN A 132 -19.89 9.20 5.95
N GLU A 133 -19.36 8.04 6.30
CA GLU A 133 -18.15 7.89 7.09
C GLU A 133 -17.50 6.53 6.87
N VAL A 134 -16.19 6.53 6.72
CA VAL A 134 -15.37 5.32 6.84
C VAL A 134 -14.50 5.48 8.06
N THR A 135 -14.62 4.54 9.00
CA THR A 135 -13.84 4.54 10.24
C THR A 135 -12.77 3.47 10.14
N LEU A 136 -11.51 3.83 10.44
CA LEU A 136 -10.40 2.90 10.57
C LEU A 136 -10.06 2.75 12.05
N LEU A 137 -10.14 1.50 12.54
CA LEU A 137 -9.74 1.11 13.89
C LEU A 137 -8.40 0.40 13.77
N TYR A 138 -7.34 1.01 14.27
CA TYR A 138 -6.01 0.42 14.25
C TYR A 138 -5.74 -0.32 15.56
N GLU A 139 -5.16 -1.50 15.47
CA GLU A 139 -4.70 -2.25 16.65
C GLU A 139 -3.62 -1.44 17.40
N TYR A 140 -2.76 -0.75 16.66
CA TYR A 140 -1.71 0.07 17.26
C TYR A 140 -2.29 1.19 18.13
N VAL A 141 -2.01 1.16 19.44
CA VAL A 141 -2.43 2.10 20.49
C VAL A 141 -3.90 2.50 20.40
N HIS A 142 -4.78 1.55 20.04
CA HIS A 142 -6.24 1.74 19.93
C HIS A 142 -6.64 2.97 19.09
N THR A 143 -5.85 3.29 18.07
CA THR A 143 -6.06 4.50 17.30
C THR A 143 -7.32 4.40 16.45
N VAL A 144 -8.12 5.45 16.46
CA VAL A 144 -9.31 5.58 15.62
C VAL A 144 -9.12 6.75 14.66
N ARG A 145 -9.39 6.51 13.37
CA ARG A 145 -9.37 7.53 12.33
C ARG A 145 -10.73 7.61 11.65
N TYR A 146 -11.29 8.80 11.52
CA TYR A 146 -12.53 9.06 10.81
C TYR A 146 -12.24 9.68 9.45
N ILE A 147 -12.82 9.12 8.39
CA ILE A 147 -12.83 9.67 7.04
C ILE A 147 -14.27 10.08 6.74
N PHE A 148 -14.53 11.38 6.69
CA PHE A 148 -15.88 11.90 6.44
C PHE A 148 -16.16 11.96 4.94
N THR A 149 -17.19 11.24 4.48
CA THR A 149 -17.59 11.17 3.07
C THR A 149 -18.85 11.99 2.79
N THR A 150 -19.09 13.04 3.59
CA THR A 150 -20.26 13.92 3.49
C THR A 150 -20.17 15.00 2.42
N GLY A 151 -19.03 15.14 1.74
CA GLY A 151 -18.75 16.23 0.81
C GLY A 151 -18.50 17.58 1.47
N LYS A 152 -18.41 17.64 2.80
CA LYS A 152 -18.06 18.87 3.51
C LYS A 152 -16.57 19.17 3.37
N PRO A 153 -16.17 20.45 3.22
CA PRO A 153 -14.77 20.82 3.17
C PRO A 153 -14.07 20.59 4.52
N HIS A 154 -12.75 20.69 4.50
CA HIS A 154 -11.96 20.74 5.73
C HIS A 154 -12.38 21.94 6.60
N PRO A 155 -12.28 21.82 7.94
CA PRO A 155 -12.59 22.93 8.82
C PRO A 155 -11.60 24.08 8.58
N PRO A 156 -12.07 25.33 8.58
CA PRO A 156 -11.19 26.48 8.41
C PRO A 156 -10.40 26.77 9.69
N GLY A 157 -9.25 27.42 9.54
CA GLY A 157 -8.46 27.94 10.66
C GLY A 157 -7.20 27.13 10.95
N PRO A 158 -6.38 27.61 11.89
CA PRO A 158 -5.10 26.99 12.24
C PRO A 158 -5.28 25.83 13.24
N ILE A 159 -6.04 24.83 12.82
CA ILE A 159 -6.27 23.61 13.62
C ILE A 159 -5.37 22.53 13.05
N ASP A 160 -4.67 21.80 13.91
CA ASP A 160 -3.81 20.70 13.54
C ASP A 160 -4.12 19.42 14.33
N TRP A 161 -3.87 18.28 13.71
CA TRP A 161 -4.07 16.96 14.28
C TRP A 161 -2.87 16.05 13.99
N TRP A 162 -2.70 15.05 14.85
CA TRP A 162 -1.69 13.99 14.62
C TRP A 162 -1.98 13.13 13.38
N LEU A 163 -3.25 12.94 13.03
CA LEU A 163 -3.68 12.14 11.89
C LEU A 163 -4.19 13.00 10.72
N GLY A 164 -4.11 14.33 10.86
CA GLY A 164 -4.76 15.25 9.94
C GLY A 164 -6.29 15.16 9.99
N ASP A 165 -6.97 16.02 9.24
CA ASP A 165 -8.40 15.94 8.95
C ASP A 165 -8.59 15.21 7.62
N SER A 166 -9.44 14.17 7.60
CA SER A 166 -9.61 13.29 6.44
C SER A 166 -10.98 13.47 5.80
N ARG A 167 -11.01 13.88 4.52
CA ARG A 167 -12.24 14.07 3.72
C ARG A 167 -12.23 13.12 2.54
N GLY A 168 -13.23 12.23 2.49
CA GLY A 168 -13.33 11.19 1.48
C GLY A 168 -14.42 11.46 0.45
N HIS A 169 -14.18 10.97 -0.76
CA HIS A 169 -15.21 10.85 -1.80
C HIS A 169 -14.94 9.61 -2.66
N TRP A 170 -15.94 9.18 -3.41
CA TRP A 170 -15.81 8.01 -4.26
C TRP A 170 -15.60 8.39 -5.72
N GLU A 171 -14.56 7.84 -6.33
CA GLU A 171 -14.31 7.89 -7.77
C GLU A 171 -14.46 6.48 -8.35
N GLY A 172 -15.62 6.16 -8.89
CA GLY A 172 -15.91 4.80 -9.36
C GLY A 172 -15.75 3.76 -8.25
N ASN A 173 -14.74 2.91 -8.36
CA ASN A 173 -14.44 1.85 -7.39
C ASN A 173 -13.36 2.22 -6.36
N THR A 174 -12.96 3.48 -6.31
CA THR A 174 -11.89 3.96 -5.44
C THR A 174 -12.42 4.95 -4.42
N LEU A 175 -12.15 4.73 -3.14
CA LEU A 175 -12.27 5.75 -2.11
C LEU A 175 -11.03 6.65 -2.19
N VAL A 176 -11.24 7.91 -2.48
CA VAL A 176 -10.20 8.95 -2.49
C VAL A 176 -10.33 9.77 -1.23
N VAL A 177 -9.22 9.94 -0.52
CA VAL A 177 -9.19 10.67 0.75
C VAL A 177 -8.19 11.81 0.66
N ASP A 178 -8.69 13.01 0.84
CA ASP A 178 -7.91 14.23 0.99
C ASP A 178 -7.61 14.45 2.47
N VAL A 179 -6.32 14.66 2.82
CA VAL A 179 -5.89 14.78 4.22
C VAL A 179 -4.96 15.97 4.38
N MET A 180 -5.33 16.87 5.24
CA MET A 180 -4.53 18.06 5.58
C MET A 180 -4.65 18.42 7.06
N HIS A 181 -4.09 19.53 7.47
CA HIS A 181 -4.06 19.98 8.86
C HIS A 181 -3.26 19.04 9.79
N PHE A 182 -2.11 18.61 9.31
CA PHE A 182 -1.16 17.87 10.14
C PHE A 182 -0.37 18.79 11.06
N ASN A 183 0.05 18.26 12.22
CA ASN A 183 1.19 18.83 12.90
C ASN A 183 2.49 18.24 12.34
N ASP A 184 3.63 18.78 12.73
CA ASP A 184 4.98 18.37 12.29
C ASP A 184 5.61 17.27 13.17
N LYS A 185 4.80 16.56 13.99
CA LYS A 185 5.30 15.70 15.06
C LYS A 185 5.38 14.22 14.68
N THR A 186 4.98 13.86 13.47
CA THR A 186 4.99 12.46 13.01
C THR A 186 6.02 12.22 11.93
N TRP A 187 6.41 10.96 11.75
CA TRP A 187 7.37 10.53 10.75
C TRP A 187 6.75 9.49 9.83
N PHE A 188 7.32 9.33 8.63
CA PHE A 188 6.87 8.28 7.71
C PHE A 188 7.37 6.89 8.12
N ASP A 189 8.52 6.78 8.80
CA ASP A 189 9.15 5.51 9.16
C ASP A 189 10.22 5.66 10.25
N ARG A 190 10.87 4.56 10.61
CA ARG A 190 11.98 4.51 11.56
C ARG A 190 13.33 4.92 10.94
N ALA A 191 13.41 5.13 9.62
CA ALA A 191 14.59 5.65 8.94
C ALA A 191 14.71 7.17 9.02
N GLY A 192 13.79 7.84 9.74
CA GLY A 192 13.80 9.27 9.98
C GLY A 192 13.18 10.11 8.86
N ASN A 193 12.48 9.47 7.91
CA ASN A 193 11.72 10.17 6.90
C ASN A 193 10.57 10.93 7.58
N PHE A 194 10.44 12.21 7.31
CA PHE A 194 9.57 13.13 8.03
C PHE A 194 8.84 14.09 7.10
N HIS A 195 7.93 14.85 7.66
CA HIS A 195 7.18 15.91 7.00
C HIS A 195 7.07 17.16 7.89
N SER A 196 6.53 18.23 7.34
CA SER A 196 6.18 19.44 8.08
C SER A 196 4.66 19.53 8.33
N ASP A 197 4.23 20.62 8.96
CA ASP A 197 2.83 21.02 9.10
C ASP A 197 2.14 21.36 7.77
N ALA A 198 2.92 21.51 6.68
CA ALA A 198 2.41 21.75 5.33
C ALA A 198 2.10 20.43 4.57
N LEU A 199 2.17 19.28 5.25
CA LEU A 199 1.85 18.01 4.63
C LEU A 199 0.41 17.99 4.12
N HIS A 200 0.26 17.56 2.88
CA HIS A 200 -1.01 17.25 2.24
C HIS A 200 -0.90 15.85 1.63
N LEU A 201 -1.88 15.01 1.89
CA LEU A 201 -1.95 13.66 1.33
C LEU A 201 -3.21 13.49 0.48
N THR A 202 -3.04 12.83 -0.66
CA THR A 202 -4.16 12.23 -1.39
C THR A 202 -4.00 10.71 -1.33
N GLU A 203 -4.84 10.06 -0.54
CA GLU A 203 -4.85 8.60 -0.41
C GLU A 203 -5.93 8.00 -1.31
N ARG A 204 -5.67 6.80 -1.84
CA ARG A 204 -6.60 6.08 -2.70
C ARG A 204 -6.67 4.62 -2.25
N TYR A 205 -7.87 4.18 -1.90
CA TYR A 205 -8.18 2.80 -1.55
C TYR A 205 -8.98 2.17 -2.69
N ALA A 206 -8.32 1.41 -3.54
CA ALA A 206 -8.94 0.73 -4.68
C ALA A 206 -9.06 -0.77 -4.40
N LEU A 207 -10.28 -1.26 -4.21
CA LEU A 207 -10.55 -2.69 -4.06
C LEU A 207 -10.32 -3.39 -5.40
N THR A 208 -9.28 -4.21 -5.52
CA THR A 208 -8.90 -4.93 -6.75
C THR A 208 -9.61 -6.25 -6.89
N ASP A 209 -9.93 -6.89 -5.78
CA ASP A 209 -10.78 -8.07 -5.67
C ASP A 209 -11.39 -8.14 -4.24
N ALA A 210 -11.98 -9.25 -3.85
CA ALA A 210 -12.62 -9.38 -2.54
C ALA A 210 -11.63 -9.28 -1.36
N ASP A 211 -10.35 -9.58 -1.58
CA ASP A 211 -9.36 -9.79 -0.53
C ASP A 211 -8.16 -8.84 -0.61
N HIS A 212 -8.10 -7.96 -1.63
CA HIS A 212 -6.98 -7.05 -1.83
C HIS A 212 -7.43 -5.61 -2.10
N ILE A 213 -6.80 -4.66 -1.42
CA ILE A 213 -6.89 -3.24 -1.71
C ILE A 213 -5.53 -2.76 -2.20
N THR A 214 -5.48 -2.14 -3.39
CA THR A 214 -4.33 -1.32 -3.76
C THR A 214 -4.49 0.02 -3.03
N TYR A 215 -3.53 0.31 -2.16
CA TYR A 215 -3.45 1.57 -1.44
C TYR A 215 -2.31 2.41 -2.01
N THR A 216 -2.65 3.58 -2.51
CA THR A 216 -1.67 4.54 -3.02
C THR A 216 -1.80 5.87 -2.30
N VAL A 217 -0.69 6.56 -2.14
CA VAL A 217 -0.63 7.87 -1.50
C VAL A 217 0.24 8.80 -2.32
N THR A 218 -0.31 9.96 -2.67
CA THR A 218 0.47 11.09 -3.14
C THR A 218 0.80 11.97 -1.95
N VAL A 219 2.07 12.28 -1.78
CA VAL A 219 2.61 13.11 -0.70
C VAL A 219 3.06 14.44 -1.27
N GLU A 220 2.52 15.52 -0.74
CA GLU A 220 2.87 16.89 -1.08
C GLU A 220 3.26 17.63 0.20
N ASP A 221 4.48 18.11 0.27
CA ASP A 221 4.97 18.97 1.35
C ASP A 221 6.06 19.87 0.78
N PRO A 222 5.71 21.07 0.30
CA PRO A 222 6.64 21.97 -0.37
C PRO A 222 7.72 22.54 0.56
N LYS A 223 7.55 22.42 1.88
CA LYS A 223 8.61 22.80 2.83
C LYS A 223 9.70 21.75 2.90
N VAL A 224 9.39 20.48 2.71
CA VAL A 224 10.30 19.34 2.89
C VAL A 224 10.77 18.76 1.56
N PHE A 225 9.89 18.70 0.55
CA PHE A 225 10.16 18.09 -0.75
C PHE A 225 10.14 19.12 -1.89
N THR A 226 10.93 18.88 -2.92
CA THR A 226 11.01 19.74 -4.11
C THR A 226 9.87 19.50 -5.11
N ARG A 227 9.19 18.36 -5.02
CA ARG A 227 8.03 17.96 -5.83
C ARG A 227 7.18 16.92 -5.09
N PRO A 228 5.92 16.73 -5.48
CA PRO A 228 5.14 15.58 -5.01
C PRO A 228 5.80 14.24 -5.36
N TRP A 229 5.52 13.24 -4.54
CA TRP A 229 5.97 11.86 -4.75
C TRP A 229 4.91 10.87 -4.28
N ASN A 230 5.00 9.62 -4.73
CA ASN A 230 4.00 8.60 -4.48
C ASN A 230 4.56 7.40 -3.74
N MET A 231 3.69 6.72 -3.01
CA MET A 231 3.91 5.37 -2.51
C MET A 231 2.73 4.47 -2.87
N SER A 232 3.00 3.17 -3.01
CA SER A 232 1.98 2.18 -3.35
C SER A 232 2.24 0.86 -2.64
N MET A 233 1.18 0.21 -2.17
CA MET A 233 1.25 -1.09 -1.50
C MET A 233 -0.09 -1.83 -1.57
N ILE A 234 -0.05 -3.12 -1.27
CA ILE A 234 -1.25 -3.96 -1.19
C ILE A 234 -1.62 -4.18 0.27
N LEU A 235 -2.89 -3.98 0.57
CA LEU A 235 -3.51 -4.39 1.83
C LEU A 235 -4.17 -5.74 1.61
N TYR A 236 -3.92 -6.68 2.49
CA TYR A 236 -4.45 -8.03 2.48
C TYR A 236 -5.54 -8.18 3.53
N ARG A 237 -6.67 -8.77 3.14
CA ARG A 237 -7.78 -9.04 4.05
C ARG A 237 -7.46 -10.24 4.93
N HIS A 238 -7.68 -10.12 6.24
CA HIS A 238 -7.71 -11.26 7.14
C HIS A 238 -8.96 -12.11 6.89
N LYS A 239 -8.77 -13.41 6.63
CA LYS A 239 -9.81 -14.39 6.28
C LYS A 239 -10.00 -15.44 7.35
N GLU A 240 -9.18 -15.43 8.37
CA GLU A 240 -9.23 -16.39 9.46
C GLU A 240 -10.54 -16.26 10.22
N LYS A 241 -11.17 -17.38 10.50
CA LYS A 241 -12.42 -17.41 11.25
C LYS A 241 -12.23 -16.83 12.65
N ASN A 242 -13.05 -15.87 13.01
CA ASN A 242 -13.01 -15.18 14.30
C ASN A 242 -11.72 -14.35 14.54
N PHE A 243 -11.02 -13.94 13.47
CA PHE A 243 -9.93 -12.99 13.62
C PHE A 243 -10.47 -11.66 14.18
N GLN A 244 -9.78 -11.08 15.15
CA GLN A 244 -10.11 -9.80 15.76
C GLN A 244 -8.84 -9.03 16.08
N LEU A 245 -8.95 -7.73 16.19
CA LEU A 245 -7.85 -6.88 16.66
C LEU A 245 -7.54 -7.22 18.12
N LEU A 246 -6.27 -7.18 18.47
CA LEU A 246 -5.80 -7.39 19.84
C LEU A 246 -5.73 -6.07 20.57
N ASP A 247 -5.71 -6.14 21.90
CA ASP A 247 -5.40 -5.00 22.75
C ASP A 247 -3.90 -4.78 22.75
N TYR A 248 -3.43 -3.83 21.91
CA TYR A 248 -2.02 -3.47 21.87
C TYR A 248 -1.76 -2.20 22.66
N GLU A 249 -1.08 -2.36 23.79
CA GLU A 249 -0.59 -1.27 24.60
C GLU A 249 0.87 -0.98 24.29
N CYS A 250 1.18 0.27 24.01
CA CYS A 250 2.55 0.72 23.84
C CYS A 250 3.09 1.23 25.21
N TYR A 251 4.15 0.62 25.66
CA TYR A 251 4.84 1.06 26.89
C TYR A 251 6.07 1.86 26.47
N GLY A 252 5.97 3.19 26.58
CA GLY A 252 7.10 4.07 26.30
C GLY A 252 8.20 3.97 27.33
N PHE A 253 9.38 4.45 26.97
CA PHE A 253 10.55 4.48 27.85
C PHE A 253 10.35 5.26 29.16
N ASP A 254 9.29 6.07 29.26
CA ASP A 254 8.96 6.81 30.48
C ASP A 254 8.20 5.96 31.51
N PHE A 255 7.72 4.77 31.13
CA PHE A 255 7.01 3.89 32.06
C PHE A 255 7.85 3.52 33.27
N GLU A 256 9.11 3.18 33.09
CA GLU A 256 10.05 2.86 34.17
C GLU A 256 10.28 4.06 35.10
N LYS A 257 10.21 5.29 34.59
CA LYS A 257 10.34 6.51 35.41
C LYS A 257 9.08 6.80 36.21
N LEU A 258 7.90 6.51 35.62
CA LEU A 258 6.62 6.72 36.28
C LEU A 258 6.31 5.66 37.35
N TYR A 259 6.77 4.44 37.09
CA TYR A 259 6.58 3.27 37.95
C TYR A 259 7.90 2.55 38.16
N PRO A 260 8.85 3.16 38.92
CA PRO A 260 10.11 2.53 39.20
C PRO A 260 9.88 1.18 39.89
N PHE A 261 10.49 0.15 39.36
CA PHE A 261 10.46 -1.15 40.01
C PHE A 261 11.05 -1.01 41.43
N PRO A 262 10.40 -1.57 42.50
CA PRO A 262 10.98 -1.56 43.80
C PRO A 262 12.35 -2.24 43.74
N GLU A 263 13.39 -1.59 44.26
CA GLU A 263 14.70 -2.19 44.37
C GLU A 263 14.56 -3.54 45.07
N VAL A 264 14.94 -4.63 44.36
CA VAL A 264 15.00 -5.93 45.01
C VAL A 264 16.09 -5.85 46.02
N SER A 265 15.70 -5.65 47.30
CA SER A 265 16.63 -5.70 48.43
C SER A 265 17.30 -7.07 48.36
N THR A 266 18.55 -7.11 47.93
CA THR A 266 19.43 -8.24 48.14
C THR A 266 19.80 -8.27 49.63
N ALA A 267 18.84 -8.72 50.45
CA ALA A 267 19.14 -9.05 51.81
C ALA A 267 20.23 -10.13 51.80
N LYS A 268 21.43 -9.76 52.31
CA LYS A 268 22.53 -10.67 52.56
C LYS A 268 22.19 -11.58 53.73
#